data_dcfd319b84488f1cd36b469e6c5f590c
#
_entry.id   dcfd319b84488f1cd36b469e6c5f590c
#
_cell.length_a   1.000
_cell.length_b   1.000
_cell.length_c   1.000
_cell.angle_alpha   90.00
_cell.angle_beta   90.00
_cell.angle_gamma   90.00
#
_symmetry.space_group_name_H-M   'P 1'
#
loop_
_entity.id
_entity.type
_entity.pdbx_description
1 polymer ?
#
loop_
_entity_poly.entity_id
_entity_poly.type
_entity_poly.pdbx_seq_one_letter_code
_entity_poly.pdbx_strand_id
1 'polypeptide(L)'
;MTRVGGRCHTRAVPLIEATGLTKVFRRADKDPGLAGSLKHLVQRRFTEHVAVDGVDLTVDAGEAVAYVGPNGAGKSTTIKMLTGILVPTAGQVRVGGLVPHERRIENARQIGVVFGQRTQLWWDLPVRESLGLLRDMYGIGERTYQQQLERFDAILGIGELLPQMARKLSLGQRMRADLAAALLHDPRIVYLDEPTIGLDISVKDRVRTFVKELVDGGTTVLLTTHDLGDIQDICRRIVIIDGGRTIYDGSLAAVTDRYARDRAMTFQLREPLASVAPLAAALPAAAVAAGSHEREVIVRFDRFALDAGRVLTGVLGVAEVEDVAIQEPRIEDVIRKVYLGELELDVPAGEVPGARAASPSPTTSPDAP
;
A
#
# COMPACT_ATOMS: atom_id res chain seq x y z
N MET A 1 45.48 24.03 -3.09
CA MET A 1 44.48 23.93 -4.17
C MET A 1 43.73 22.62 -3.98
N THR A 2 42.68 22.64 -3.20
CA THR A 2 41.83 21.48 -2.84
C THR A 2 40.54 21.56 -3.66
N ARG A 3 40.39 20.64 -4.63
CA ARG A 3 39.16 20.52 -5.42
C ARG A 3 38.06 19.89 -4.55
N VAL A 4 37.06 20.67 -4.20
CA VAL A 4 35.82 20.21 -3.64
C VAL A 4 35.00 19.63 -4.80
N GLY A 5 34.95 18.30 -4.87
CA GLY A 5 34.08 17.57 -5.82
C GLY A 5 32.64 17.66 -5.36
N GLY A 6 31.90 18.63 -5.85
CA GLY A 6 30.44 18.66 -5.71
C GLY A 6 29.84 17.48 -6.48
N ARG A 7 29.27 16.50 -5.77
CA ARG A 7 28.40 15.49 -6.38
C ARG A 7 27.14 16.19 -6.88
N CYS A 8 27.08 16.43 -8.19
CA CYS A 8 25.87 16.84 -8.87
C CYS A 8 24.88 15.66 -8.72
N HIS A 9 23.89 15.79 -7.83
CA HIS A 9 22.76 14.88 -7.78
C HIS A 9 21.91 15.19 -9.01
N THR A 10 22.19 14.50 -10.10
CA THR A 10 21.26 14.42 -11.23
C THR A 10 19.97 13.80 -10.67
N ARG A 11 18.91 14.62 -10.54
CA ARG A 11 17.60 14.19 -10.10
C ARG A 11 17.13 13.12 -11.09
N ALA A 12 17.00 11.88 -10.62
CA ALA A 12 16.48 10.80 -11.45
C ALA A 12 15.09 11.20 -11.95
N VAL A 13 14.83 10.95 -13.23
CA VAL A 13 13.50 11.20 -13.80
C VAL A 13 12.56 10.15 -13.19
N PRO A 14 11.47 10.56 -12.52
CA PRO A 14 10.57 9.63 -11.90
C PRO A 14 9.94 8.70 -12.93
N LEU A 15 9.69 7.47 -12.52
CA LEU A 15 9.12 6.43 -13.40
C LEU A 15 7.59 6.50 -13.45
N ILE A 16 6.96 6.94 -12.35
CA ILE A 16 5.53 7.24 -12.27
C ILE A 16 5.38 8.68 -11.84
N GLU A 17 4.59 9.45 -12.57
CA GLU A 17 4.24 10.84 -12.26
C GLU A 17 2.74 11.02 -12.43
N ALA A 18 2.08 11.51 -11.39
CA ALA A 18 0.70 11.96 -11.44
C ALA A 18 0.61 13.33 -10.77
N THR A 19 -0.10 14.26 -11.40
CA THR A 19 -0.28 15.63 -10.90
C THR A 19 -1.75 16.01 -10.99
N GLY A 20 -2.36 16.34 -9.85
CA GLY A 20 -3.77 16.71 -9.75
C GLY A 20 -4.71 15.63 -10.27
N LEU A 21 -4.31 14.35 -10.15
CA LEU A 21 -5.04 13.23 -10.74
C LEU A 21 -6.44 13.11 -10.15
N THR A 22 -7.46 13.23 -10.99
CA THR A 22 -8.86 13.26 -10.55
C THR A 22 -9.70 12.29 -11.36
N LYS A 23 -10.61 11.58 -10.68
CA LYS A 23 -11.60 10.71 -11.31
C LYS A 23 -12.99 10.90 -10.72
N VAL A 24 -13.90 11.37 -11.56
CA VAL A 24 -15.31 11.51 -11.23
C VAL A 24 -16.10 10.47 -12.03
N PHE A 25 -16.91 9.70 -11.35
CA PHE A 25 -17.88 8.78 -11.98
C PHE A 25 -19.26 9.41 -11.97
N ARG A 26 -19.95 9.36 -13.11
CA ARG A 26 -21.34 9.78 -13.25
C ARG A 26 -22.22 8.56 -13.23
N ARG A 27 -23.07 8.45 -12.22
CA ARG A 27 -24.09 7.40 -12.11
C ARG A 27 -25.44 7.99 -12.48
N ALA A 28 -26.13 7.34 -13.41
CA ALA A 28 -27.50 7.71 -13.71
C ALA A 28 -28.40 7.39 -12.52
N ASP A 29 -29.11 8.40 -12.03
CA ASP A 29 -30.11 8.26 -10.96
C ASP A 29 -31.42 7.83 -11.61
N LYS A 30 -31.69 6.50 -11.54
CA LYS A 30 -32.88 5.91 -12.11
C LYS A 30 -33.86 5.58 -10.99
N ASP A 31 -35.06 6.19 -11.02
CA ASP A 31 -36.18 5.74 -10.20
C ASP A 31 -36.51 4.28 -10.58
N PRO A 32 -36.84 3.40 -9.63
CA PRO A 32 -37.20 2.01 -9.92
C PRO A 32 -38.52 1.94 -10.69
N GLY A 33 -38.57 1.05 -11.70
CA GLY A 33 -39.78 0.77 -12.50
C GLY A 33 -39.80 1.36 -13.91
N LEU A 34 -40.76 0.94 -14.73
CA LEU A 34 -40.90 1.35 -16.14
C LEU A 34 -41.15 2.86 -16.28
N ALA A 35 -41.94 3.44 -15.36
CA ALA A 35 -42.24 4.88 -15.34
C ALA A 35 -40.98 5.71 -15.03
N GLY A 36 -40.07 5.22 -14.14
CA GLY A 36 -38.78 5.83 -13.84
C GLY A 36 -37.84 5.78 -15.04
N SER A 37 -37.88 4.69 -15.80
CA SER A 37 -37.07 4.53 -17.03
C SER A 37 -37.52 5.51 -18.13
N LEU A 38 -38.83 5.72 -18.32
CA LEU A 38 -39.36 6.70 -19.26
C LEU A 38 -39.03 8.16 -18.84
N LYS A 39 -39.17 8.48 -17.55
CA LYS A 39 -38.82 9.79 -17.00
C LYS A 39 -37.34 10.11 -17.18
N HIS A 40 -36.45 9.10 -17.05
CA HIS A 40 -35.01 9.24 -17.25
C HIS A 40 -34.63 9.50 -18.73
N LEU A 41 -35.45 9.07 -19.69
CA LEU A 41 -35.23 9.41 -21.11
C LEU A 41 -35.38 10.92 -21.37
N VAL A 42 -36.26 11.59 -20.61
CA VAL A 42 -36.57 13.03 -20.78
C VAL A 42 -35.77 13.91 -19.81
N GLN A 43 -35.56 13.45 -18.56
CA GLN A 43 -34.79 14.16 -17.54
C GLN A 43 -33.66 13.26 -17.03
N ARG A 44 -32.46 13.36 -17.62
CA ARG A 44 -31.26 12.64 -17.17
C ARG A 44 -30.71 13.31 -15.92
N ARG A 45 -30.97 12.73 -14.75
CA ARG A 45 -30.31 13.10 -13.52
C ARG A 45 -29.09 12.19 -13.33
N PHE A 46 -27.95 12.81 -13.02
CA PHE A 46 -26.70 12.10 -12.72
C PHE A 46 -26.25 12.49 -11.32
N THR A 47 -25.88 11.50 -10.53
CA THR A 47 -25.14 11.71 -9.29
C THR A 47 -23.67 11.55 -9.62
N GLU A 48 -22.86 12.54 -9.26
CA GLU A 48 -21.40 12.49 -9.42
C GLU A 48 -20.78 11.91 -8.14
N HIS A 49 -19.88 10.98 -8.32
CA HIS A 49 -19.05 10.39 -7.26
C HIS A 49 -17.59 10.63 -7.58
N VAL A 50 -16.96 11.44 -6.76
CA VAL A 50 -15.53 11.72 -6.85
C VAL A 50 -14.78 10.57 -6.17
N ALA A 51 -14.12 9.73 -6.95
CA ALA A 51 -13.39 8.57 -6.45
C ALA A 51 -11.91 8.86 -6.20
N VAL A 52 -11.35 9.85 -6.92
CA VAL A 52 -9.98 10.37 -6.74
C VAL A 52 -10.07 11.87 -6.98
N ASP A 53 -9.49 12.67 -6.09
CA ASP A 53 -9.62 14.12 -6.03
C ASP A 53 -8.25 14.80 -5.85
N GLY A 54 -7.63 15.15 -6.99
CA GLY A 54 -6.39 15.92 -6.99
C GLY A 54 -5.17 15.20 -6.43
N VAL A 55 -5.04 13.89 -6.64
CA VAL A 55 -3.88 13.12 -6.14
C VAL A 55 -2.62 13.47 -6.91
N ASP A 56 -1.58 13.84 -6.17
CA ASP A 56 -0.19 13.94 -6.64
C ASP A 56 0.57 12.69 -6.19
N LEU A 57 1.29 12.06 -7.12
CA LEU A 57 2.11 10.87 -6.85
C LEU A 57 3.33 10.86 -7.76
N THR A 58 4.50 10.74 -7.15
CA THR A 58 5.77 10.59 -7.87
C THR A 58 6.47 9.34 -7.33
N VAL A 59 6.89 8.41 -8.20
CA VAL A 59 7.62 7.21 -7.81
C VAL A 59 8.86 7.08 -8.66
N ASP A 60 10.00 6.95 -8.00
CA ASP A 60 11.30 6.79 -8.65
C ASP A 60 11.54 5.34 -9.12
N ALA A 61 12.49 5.17 -10.06
CA ALA A 61 12.85 3.85 -10.54
C ALA A 61 13.46 2.99 -9.41
N GLY A 62 13.01 1.75 -9.28
CA GLY A 62 13.46 0.80 -8.24
C GLY A 62 12.86 1.07 -6.85
N GLU A 63 11.92 2.00 -6.74
CA GLU A 63 11.25 2.29 -5.47
C GLU A 63 10.07 1.35 -5.23
N ALA A 64 9.92 0.89 -3.97
CA ALA A 64 8.73 0.19 -3.50
C ALA A 64 7.90 1.12 -2.62
N VAL A 65 6.67 1.41 -3.05
CA VAL A 65 5.75 2.32 -2.37
C VAL A 65 4.50 1.58 -1.95
N ALA A 66 4.16 1.67 -0.66
CA ALA A 66 2.88 1.23 -0.14
C ALA A 66 1.82 2.31 -0.37
N TYR A 67 0.75 2.00 -1.10
CA TYR A 67 -0.36 2.90 -1.39
C TYR A 67 -1.58 2.43 -0.62
N VAL A 68 -1.84 3.01 0.54
CA VAL A 68 -2.77 2.51 1.54
C VAL A 68 -3.93 3.47 1.80
N GLY A 69 -5.05 2.93 2.29
CA GLY A 69 -6.24 3.72 2.57
C GLY A 69 -7.42 2.80 2.88
N PRO A 70 -8.52 3.31 3.46
CA PRO A 70 -9.72 2.52 3.72
C PRO A 70 -10.38 2.04 2.41
N ASN A 71 -11.35 1.14 2.55
CA ASN A 71 -12.15 0.71 1.40
C ASN A 71 -12.92 1.91 0.84
N GLY A 72 -12.86 2.09 -0.48
CA GLY A 72 -13.46 3.25 -1.14
C GLY A 72 -12.58 4.50 -1.20
N ALA A 73 -11.39 4.52 -0.59
CA ALA A 73 -10.48 5.67 -0.62
C ALA A 73 -9.90 6.04 -1.99
N GLY A 74 -10.14 5.22 -3.04
CA GLY A 74 -9.68 5.51 -4.39
C GLY A 74 -8.48 4.69 -4.87
N LYS A 75 -7.89 3.79 -4.05
CA LYS A 75 -6.69 2.99 -4.38
C LYS A 75 -6.75 2.31 -5.73
N SER A 76 -7.68 1.39 -5.92
CA SER A 76 -7.83 0.64 -7.18
C SER A 76 -8.22 1.54 -8.36
N THR A 77 -8.88 2.68 -8.10
CA THR A 77 -9.19 3.67 -9.14
C THR A 77 -7.93 4.37 -9.62
N THR A 78 -7.04 4.75 -8.70
CA THR A 78 -5.74 5.33 -9.03
C THR A 78 -4.90 4.34 -9.84
N ILE A 79 -4.76 3.08 -9.37
CA ILE A 79 -4.04 2.04 -10.14
C ILE A 79 -4.62 1.87 -11.54
N LYS A 80 -5.93 1.85 -11.71
CA LYS A 80 -6.56 1.74 -13.04
C LYS A 80 -6.28 2.94 -13.94
N MET A 81 -6.04 4.13 -13.41
CA MET A 81 -5.59 5.28 -14.19
C MET A 81 -4.10 5.16 -14.56
N LEU A 82 -3.24 4.74 -13.63
CA LEU A 82 -1.82 4.49 -13.87
C LEU A 82 -1.60 3.36 -14.90
N THR A 83 -2.44 2.36 -14.91
CA THR A 83 -2.39 1.25 -15.88
C THR A 83 -3.03 1.59 -17.24
N GLY A 84 -3.71 2.74 -17.37
CA GLY A 84 -4.39 3.15 -18.60
C GLY A 84 -5.76 2.48 -18.83
N ILE A 85 -6.26 1.72 -17.87
CA ILE A 85 -7.61 1.12 -17.92
C ILE A 85 -8.68 2.21 -17.82
N LEU A 86 -8.46 3.21 -16.93
CA LEU A 86 -9.33 4.36 -16.78
C LEU A 86 -8.67 5.62 -17.31
N VAL A 87 -9.46 6.47 -17.96
CA VAL A 87 -9.04 7.82 -18.35
C VAL A 87 -9.33 8.77 -17.17
N PRO A 88 -8.36 9.58 -16.73
CA PRO A 88 -8.59 10.63 -15.75
C PRO A 88 -9.68 11.60 -16.20
N THR A 89 -10.42 12.16 -15.26
CA THR A 89 -11.36 13.26 -15.54
C THR A 89 -10.63 14.60 -15.59
N ALA A 90 -9.60 14.76 -14.76
CA ALA A 90 -8.68 15.90 -14.74
C ALA A 90 -7.29 15.49 -14.22
N GLY A 91 -6.32 16.39 -14.33
CA GLY A 91 -4.94 16.15 -13.99
C GLY A 91 -4.15 15.43 -15.08
N GLN A 92 -2.91 15.12 -14.79
CA GLN A 92 -1.97 14.47 -15.73
C GLN A 92 -1.36 13.23 -15.10
N VAL A 93 -1.06 12.23 -15.94
CA VAL A 93 -0.37 11.01 -15.51
C VAL A 93 0.63 10.55 -16.57
N ARG A 94 1.83 10.20 -16.12
CA ARG A 94 2.89 9.59 -16.94
C ARG A 94 3.43 8.35 -16.22
N VAL A 95 3.64 7.30 -16.99
CA VAL A 95 4.21 6.03 -16.51
C VAL A 95 5.28 5.60 -17.49
N GLY A 96 6.53 5.51 -17.05
CA GLY A 96 7.67 5.26 -17.92
C GLY A 96 7.77 6.28 -19.06
N GLY A 97 7.39 7.54 -18.82
CA GLY A 97 7.35 8.60 -19.82
C GLY A 97 6.14 8.60 -20.76
N LEU A 98 5.27 7.58 -20.70
CA LEU A 98 4.07 7.46 -21.54
C LEU A 98 2.83 7.99 -20.83
N VAL A 99 1.85 8.51 -21.57
CA VAL A 99 0.49 8.75 -21.10
C VAL A 99 -0.29 7.43 -21.21
N PRO A 100 -0.65 6.77 -20.08
CA PRO A 100 -1.08 5.36 -20.09
C PRO A 100 -2.34 5.10 -20.92
N HIS A 101 -3.31 5.99 -20.88
CA HIS A 101 -4.59 5.83 -21.58
C HIS A 101 -4.52 6.17 -23.08
N GLU A 102 -3.50 6.90 -23.52
CA GLU A 102 -3.26 7.21 -24.93
C GLU A 102 -2.42 6.13 -25.63
N ARG A 103 -1.43 5.58 -24.91
CA ARG A 103 -0.49 4.58 -25.43
C ARG A 103 -0.61 3.25 -24.68
N ARG A 104 -1.81 2.68 -24.65
CA ARG A 104 -2.15 1.50 -23.81
C ARG A 104 -1.30 0.28 -24.08
N ILE A 105 -1.04 -0.05 -25.35
CA ILE A 105 -0.26 -1.24 -25.71
C ILE A 105 1.19 -1.07 -25.26
N GLU A 106 1.78 0.08 -25.48
CA GLU A 106 3.15 0.35 -25.08
C GLU A 106 3.28 0.43 -23.55
N ASN A 107 2.28 1.04 -22.88
CA ASN A 107 2.22 1.04 -21.44
C ASN A 107 2.11 -0.40 -20.89
N ALA A 108 1.24 -1.24 -21.45
CA ALA A 108 1.08 -2.63 -21.02
C ALA A 108 2.38 -3.46 -21.14
N ARG A 109 3.26 -3.13 -22.08
CA ARG A 109 4.55 -3.84 -22.25
C ARG A 109 5.58 -3.51 -21.17
N GLN A 110 5.44 -2.41 -20.46
CA GLN A 110 6.38 -2.00 -19.42
C GLN A 110 5.85 -2.20 -17.99
N ILE A 111 4.58 -2.59 -17.84
CA ILE A 111 3.94 -2.78 -16.54
C ILE A 111 3.48 -4.21 -16.33
N GLY A 112 3.63 -4.72 -15.11
CA GLY A 112 2.94 -5.92 -14.61
C GLY A 112 1.83 -5.48 -13.66
N VAL A 113 0.67 -6.15 -13.73
CA VAL A 113 -0.47 -5.77 -12.87
C VAL A 113 -1.09 -7.02 -12.27
N VAL A 114 -1.24 -7.07 -10.96
CA VAL A 114 -2.01 -8.11 -10.27
C VAL A 114 -3.16 -7.46 -9.53
N PHE A 115 -4.39 -7.80 -9.90
CA PHE A 115 -5.59 -7.40 -9.19
C PHE A 115 -6.05 -8.56 -8.31
N GLY A 116 -5.99 -8.43 -6.98
CA GLY A 116 -6.13 -9.53 -6.02
C GLY A 116 -7.36 -10.44 -6.17
N GLN A 117 -8.43 -9.97 -6.80
CA GLN A 117 -9.65 -10.77 -7.01
C GLN A 117 -9.90 -11.14 -8.48
N ARG A 118 -9.01 -10.76 -9.40
CA ARG A 118 -9.18 -11.02 -10.83
C ARG A 118 -7.95 -11.72 -11.37
N THR A 119 -8.17 -12.91 -11.94
CA THR A 119 -7.08 -13.65 -12.61
C THR A 119 -6.86 -13.14 -14.02
N GLN A 120 -5.61 -13.17 -14.46
CA GLN A 120 -5.19 -12.96 -15.85
C GLN A 120 -5.17 -14.28 -16.65
N LEU A 121 -5.25 -15.40 -15.94
CA LEU A 121 -5.25 -16.72 -16.57
C LEU A 121 -6.59 -17.00 -17.22
N TRP A 122 -6.57 -17.67 -18.36
CA TRP A 122 -7.78 -18.16 -19.01
C TRP A 122 -8.41 -19.29 -18.18
N TRP A 123 -9.64 -19.07 -17.75
CA TRP A 123 -10.36 -19.86 -16.75
C TRP A 123 -10.40 -21.37 -17.08
N ASP A 124 -10.63 -21.70 -18.37
CA ASP A 124 -10.77 -23.06 -18.86
C ASP A 124 -9.50 -23.65 -19.47
N LEU A 125 -8.38 -22.93 -19.42
CA LEU A 125 -7.10 -23.42 -19.91
C LEU A 125 -6.20 -23.84 -18.74
N PRO A 126 -5.30 -24.81 -18.98
CA PRO A 126 -4.17 -25.06 -18.09
C PRO A 126 -3.30 -23.83 -17.93
N VAL A 127 -2.67 -23.67 -16.77
CA VAL A 127 -1.77 -22.54 -16.48
C VAL A 127 -0.69 -22.43 -17.56
N ARG A 128 -0.10 -23.56 -17.96
CA ARG A 128 0.93 -23.61 -19.03
C ARG A 128 0.46 -22.98 -20.33
N GLU A 129 -0.76 -23.28 -20.76
CA GLU A 129 -1.34 -22.71 -21.97
C GLU A 129 -1.58 -21.22 -21.84
N SER A 130 -2.08 -20.77 -20.68
CA SER A 130 -2.25 -19.36 -20.40
C SER A 130 -0.93 -18.60 -20.45
N LEU A 131 0.14 -19.14 -19.85
CA LEU A 131 1.47 -18.54 -19.89
C LEU A 131 2.07 -18.58 -21.32
N GLY A 132 1.81 -19.63 -22.08
CA GLY A 132 2.21 -19.73 -23.49
C GLY A 132 1.54 -18.66 -24.36
N LEU A 133 0.24 -18.41 -24.17
CA LEU A 133 -0.47 -17.31 -24.86
C LEU A 133 0.11 -15.95 -24.49
N LEU A 134 0.41 -15.71 -23.21
CA LEU A 134 1.06 -14.46 -22.78
C LEU A 134 2.44 -14.31 -23.39
N ARG A 135 3.26 -15.37 -23.45
CA ARG A 135 4.54 -15.38 -24.14
C ARG A 135 4.39 -14.84 -25.57
N ASP A 136 3.42 -15.40 -26.31
CA ASP A 136 3.18 -15.04 -27.72
C ASP A 136 2.67 -13.59 -27.85
N MET A 137 1.76 -13.17 -26.96
CA MET A 137 1.24 -11.80 -26.94
C MET A 137 2.32 -10.74 -26.65
N TYR A 138 3.24 -11.04 -25.74
CA TYR A 138 4.36 -10.15 -25.42
C TYR A 138 5.57 -10.33 -26.34
N GLY A 139 5.57 -11.34 -27.20
CA GLY A 139 6.68 -11.66 -28.12
C GLY A 139 7.94 -12.13 -27.41
N ILE A 140 7.78 -12.89 -26.32
CA ILE A 140 8.90 -13.39 -25.50
C ILE A 140 9.52 -14.59 -26.20
N GLY A 141 10.86 -14.54 -26.42
CA GLY A 141 11.59 -15.66 -27.00
C GLY A 141 11.60 -16.90 -26.10
N GLU A 142 11.62 -18.09 -26.71
CA GLU A 142 11.51 -19.39 -26.00
C GLU A 142 12.54 -19.51 -24.85
N ARG A 143 13.80 -19.16 -25.10
CA ARG A 143 14.86 -19.23 -24.08
C ARG A 143 14.54 -18.38 -22.86
N THR A 144 14.11 -17.13 -23.05
CA THR A 144 13.73 -16.21 -21.97
C THR A 144 12.50 -16.73 -21.23
N TYR A 145 11.53 -17.28 -21.97
CA TYR A 145 10.33 -17.87 -21.40
C TYR A 145 10.66 -19.03 -20.45
N GLN A 146 11.52 -19.97 -20.87
CA GLN A 146 11.94 -21.09 -20.04
C GLN A 146 12.72 -20.61 -18.79
N GLN A 147 13.61 -19.66 -18.95
CA GLN A 147 14.34 -19.06 -17.81
C GLN A 147 13.39 -18.40 -16.78
N GLN A 148 12.37 -17.69 -17.25
CA GLN A 148 11.37 -17.11 -16.36
C GLN A 148 10.53 -18.20 -15.66
N LEU A 149 10.13 -19.26 -16.36
CA LEU A 149 9.40 -20.36 -15.74
C LEU A 149 10.22 -21.05 -14.65
N GLU A 150 11.51 -21.32 -14.90
CA GLU A 150 12.42 -21.90 -13.91
C GLU A 150 12.57 -20.99 -12.68
N ARG A 151 12.74 -19.69 -12.90
CA ARG A 151 12.81 -18.69 -11.81
C ARG A 151 11.52 -18.68 -10.99
N PHE A 152 10.36 -18.62 -11.63
CA PHE A 152 9.07 -18.58 -10.94
C PHE A 152 8.76 -19.91 -10.24
N ASP A 153 9.22 -21.03 -10.78
CA ASP A 153 9.07 -22.32 -10.11
C ASP A 153 9.92 -22.38 -8.84
N ALA A 154 11.17 -21.96 -8.91
CA ALA A 154 12.08 -21.94 -7.76
C ALA A 154 11.51 -21.15 -6.58
N ILE A 155 10.86 -20.01 -6.82
CA ILE A 155 10.40 -19.10 -5.76
C ILE A 155 8.93 -19.35 -5.42
N LEU A 156 8.07 -19.38 -6.45
CA LEU A 156 6.62 -19.46 -6.30
C LEU A 156 6.09 -20.91 -6.33
N GLY A 157 6.91 -21.88 -6.79
CA GLY A 157 6.49 -23.27 -6.92
C GLY A 157 5.35 -23.43 -7.95
N ILE A 158 5.49 -22.80 -9.13
CA ILE A 158 4.44 -22.85 -10.14
C ILE A 158 4.45 -24.15 -10.96
N GLY A 159 5.54 -24.92 -10.93
CA GLY A 159 5.72 -26.14 -11.72
C GLY A 159 4.57 -27.13 -11.53
N GLU A 160 4.15 -27.35 -10.28
CA GLU A 160 3.00 -28.20 -9.93
C GLU A 160 1.65 -27.66 -10.46
N LEU A 161 1.57 -26.36 -10.75
CA LEU A 161 0.36 -25.69 -11.21
C LEU A 161 0.23 -25.71 -12.73
N LEU A 162 1.33 -25.82 -13.47
CA LEU A 162 1.36 -25.72 -14.92
C LEU A 162 0.36 -26.64 -15.64
N PRO A 163 0.15 -27.92 -15.23
CA PRO A 163 -0.82 -28.81 -15.89
C PRO A 163 -2.27 -28.56 -15.43
N GLN A 164 -2.49 -27.75 -14.39
CA GLN A 164 -3.81 -27.55 -13.81
C GLN A 164 -4.60 -26.45 -14.53
N MET A 165 -5.91 -26.65 -14.69
CA MET A 165 -6.81 -25.60 -15.21
C MET A 165 -6.93 -24.45 -14.19
N ALA A 166 -6.93 -23.20 -14.66
CA ALA A 166 -6.99 -22.03 -13.80
C ALA A 166 -8.20 -22.02 -12.84
N ARG A 167 -9.35 -22.54 -13.27
CA ARG A 167 -10.57 -22.67 -12.46
C ARG A 167 -10.45 -23.64 -11.28
N LYS A 168 -9.50 -24.57 -11.31
CA LYS A 168 -9.30 -25.60 -10.28
C LYS A 168 -8.31 -25.17 -9.21
N LEU A 169 -7.61 -24.06 -9.41
CA LEU A 169 -6.62 -23.55 -8.48
C LEU A 169 -7.28 -22.99 -7.23
N SER A 170 -6.69 -23.27 -6.06
CA SER A 170 -7.01 -22.54 -4.84
C SER A 170 -6.65 -21.06 -4.98
N LEU A 171 -7.13 -20.22 -4.08
CA LEU A 171 -6.81 -18.78 -4.11
C LEU A 171 -5.29 -18.54 -4.10
N GLY A 172 -4.55 -19.22 -3.20
CA GLY A 172 -3.10 -19.08 -3.10
C GLY A 172 -2.36 -19.62 -4.34
N GLN A 173 -2.80 -20.75 -4.89
CA GLN A 173 -2.26 -21.29 -6.14
C GLN A 173 -2.49 -20.33 -7.31
N ARG A 174 -3.69 -19.75 -7.38
CA ARG A 174 -4.04 -18.77 -8.41
C ARG A 174 -3.19 -17.53 -8.29
N MET A 175 -3.00 -16.99 -7.09
CA MET A 175 -2.16 -15.81 -6.86
C MET A 175 -0.72 -16.03 -7.32
N ARG A 176 -0.12 -17.20 -7.00
CA ARG A 176 1.22 -17.56 -7.47
C ARG A 176 1.32 -17.61 -8.99
N ALA A 177 0.33 -18.19 -9.64
CA ALA A 177 0.26 -18.26 -11.11
C ALA A 177 -0.04 -16.89 -11.76
N ASP A 178 -0.86 -16.04 -11.15
CA ASP A 178 -1.13 -14.68 -11.60
C ASP A 178 0.10 -13.78 -11.48
N LEU A 179 0.90 -13.93 -10.42
CA LEU A 179 2.18 -13.23 -10.28
C LEU A 179 3.14 -13.63 -11.41
N ALA A 180 3.28 -14.94 -11.69
CA ALA A 180 4.09 -15.41 -12.80
C ALA A 180 3.60 -14.86 -14.16
N ALA A 181 2.28 -14.81 -14.37
CA ALA A 181 1.67 -14.26 -15.58
C ALA A 181 1.95 -12.75 -15.73
N ALA A 182 1.80 -11.98 -14.65
CA ALA A 182 2.02 -10.54 -14.66
C ALA A 182 3.47 -10.13 -14.89
N LEU A 183 4.42 -11.03 -14.59
CA LEU A 183 5.86 -10.74 -14.60
C LEU A 183 6.61 -11.47 -15.72
N LEU A 184 5.90 -12.23 -16.53
CA LEU A 184 6.49 -13.08 -17.57
C LEU A 184 7.33 -12.29 -18.58
N HIS A 185 6.92 -11.06 -18.88
CA HIS A 185 7.56 -10.14 -19.83
C HIS A 185 8.60 -9.20 -19.21
N ASP A 186 8.99 -9.45 -17.94
CA ASP A 186 10.00 -8.69 -17.17
C ASP A 186 9.71 -7.17 -17.13
N PRO A 187 8.56 -6.77 -16.59
CA PRO A 187 8.15 -5.38 -16.56
C PRO A 187 9.02 -4.53 -15.61
N ARG A 188 9.21 -3.25 -15.96
CA ARG A 188 9.93 -2.28 -15.12
C ARG A 188 9.13 -1.78 -13.91
N ILE A 189 7.80 -1.88 -14.00
CA ILE A 189 6.86 -1.38 -13.00
C ILE A 189 5.85 -2.47 -12.71
N VAL A 190 5.58 -2.73 -11.43
CA VAL A 190 4.60 -3.73 -10.99
C VAL A 190 3.58 -3.08 -10.05
N TYR A 191 2.32 -3.23 -10.39
CA TYR A 191 1.18 -2.84 -9.56
C TYR A 191 0.58 -4.08 -8.91
N LEU A 192 0.58 -4.12 -7.59
CA LEU A 192 0.03 -5.22 -6.80
C LEU A 192 -1.15 -4.70 -5.97
N ASP A 193 -2.37 -5.04 -6.37
CA ASP A 193 -3.59 -4.63 -5.67
C ASP A 193 -4.06 -5.78 -4.77
N GLU A 194 -3.74 -5.71 -3.46
CA GLU A 194 -4.07 -6.70 -2.43
C GLU A 194 -3.55 -8.13 -2.71
N PRO A 195 -2.23 -8.32 -2.98
CA PRO A 195 -1.71 -9.60 -3.47
C PRO A 195 -1.71 -10.72 -2.42
N THR A 196 -1.87 -10.41 -1.15
CA THR A 196 -1.78 -11.39 -0.05
C THR A 196 -3.12 -11.65 0.64
N ILE A 197 -4.20 -10.97 0.19
CA ILE A 197 -5.51 -11.11 0.82
C ILE A 197 -6.04 -12.54 0.74
N GLY A 198 -6.48 -13.08 1.89
CA GLY A 198 -7.07 -14.42 1.96
C GLY A 198 -6.11 -15.57 1.72
N LEU A 199 -4.79 -15.31 1.70
CA LEU A 199 -3.77 -16.35 1.60
C LEU A 199 -3.39 -16.86 3.01
N ASP A 200 -2.99 -18.13 3.07
CA ASP A 200 -2.35 -18.69 4.27
C ASP A 200 -0.94 -18.11 4.48
N ILE A 201 -0.41 -18.26 5.69
CA ILE A 201 0.86 -17.66 6.11
C ILE A 201 2.01 -18.10 5.19
N SER A 202 2.06 -19.38 4.82
CA SER A 202 3.17 -19.91 4.01
C SER A 202 3.19 -19.35 2.59
N VAL A 203 2.02 -19.14 2.00
CA VAL A 203 1.90 -18.52 0.67
C VAL A 203 2.17 -17.02 0.75
N LYS A 204 1.70 -16.33 1.81
CA LYS A 204 2.04 -14.92 2.04
C LYS A 204 3.55 -14.71 2.10
N ASP A 205 4.26 -15.51 2.85
CA ASP A 205 5.71 -15.39 3.00
C ASP A 205 6.45 -15.60 1.66
N ARG A 206 6.00 -16.55 0.86
CA ARG A 206 6.54 -16.74 -0.51
C ARG A 206 6.31 -15.53 -1.40
N VAL A 207 5.09 -14.97 -1.38
CA VAL A 207 4.74 -13.77 -2.15
C VAL A 207 5.59 -12.57 -1.70
N ARG A 208 5.75 -12.36 -0.38
CA ARG A 208 6.59 -11.30 0.18
C ARG A 208 8.04 -11.43 -0.26
N THR A 209 8.62 -12.62 -0.09
CA THR A 209 9.99 -12.92 -0.51
C THR A 209 10.17 -12.62 -1.99
N PHE A 210 9.24 -13.07 -2.84
CA PHE A 210 9.29 -12.85 -4.27
C PHE A 210 9.21 -11.36 -4.63
N VAL A 211 8.28 -10.61 -4.02
CA VAL A 211 8.15 -9.16 -4.28
C VAL A 211 9.40 -8.42 -3.82
N LYS A 212 9.98 -8.81 -2.69
CA LYS A 212 11.24 -8.25 -2.20
C LYS A 212 12.39 -8.47 -3.17
N GLU A 213 12.52 -9.68 -3.72
CA GLU A 213 13.53 -9.97 -4.75
C GLU A 213 13.34 -9.11 -6.02
N LEU A 214 12.10 -8.82 -6.43
CA LEU A 214 11.83 -7.91 -7.54
C LEU A 214 12.34 -6.49 -7.25
N VAL A 215 12.06 -5.98 -6.05
CA VAL A 215 12.51 -4.64 -5.61
C VAL A 215 14.03 -4.58 -5.53
N ASP A 216 14.67 -5.58 -4.93
CA ASP A 216 16.11 -5.68 -4.82
C ASP A 216 16.77 -5.81 -6.22
N GLY A 217 16.06 -6.39 -7.19
CA GLY A 217 16.44 -6.44 -8.61
C GLY A 217 16.20 -5.13 -9.38
N GLY A 218 15.69 -4.07 -8.73
CA GLY A 218 15.48 -2.76 -9.34
C GLY A 218 14.09 -2.56 -9.98
N THR A 219 13.14 -3.49 -9.81
CA THR A 219 11.77 -3.33 -10.27
C THR A 219 11.04 -2.31 -9.37
N THR A 220 10.32 -1.37 -9.98
CA THR A 220 9.49 -0.41 -9.23
C THR A 220 8.17 -1.06 -8.86
N VAL A 221 7.78 -1.00 -7.59
CA VAL A 221 6.57 -1.65 -7.09
C VAL A 221 5.63 -0.62 -6.44
N LEU A 222 4.38 -0.61 -6.87
CA LEU A 222 3.29 0.07 -6.16
C LEU A 222 2.37 -1.00 -5.58
N LEU A 223 2.37 -1.11 -4.25
CA LEU A 223 1.66 -2.13 -3.50
C LEU A 223 0.46 -1.51 -2.78
N THR A 224 -0.74 -2.01 -3.02
CA THR A 224 -1.86 -1.76 -2.10
C THR A 224 -2.05 -2.98 -1.21
N THR A 225 -2.16 -2.77 0.05
CA THR A 225 -2.48 -3.82 1.03
C THR A 225 -3.05 -3.19 2.30
N HIS A 226 -3.78 -3.96 3.06
CA HIS A 226 -4.15 -3.66 4.43
C HIS A 226 -3.36 -4.52 5.44
N ASP A 227 -2.53 -5.44 4.93
CA ASP A 227 -1.60 -6.23 5.74
C ASP A 227 -0.28 -5.46 5.91
N LEU A 228 -0.06 -5.01 7.11
CA LEU A 228 1.06 -4.13 7.43
C LEU A 228 2.40 -4.86 7.51
N GLY A 229 2.38 -6.17 7.73
CA GLY A 229 3.56 -7.01 7.54
C GLY A 229 4.09 -6.93 6.10
N ASP A 230 3.20 -6.87 5.10
CA ASP A 230 3.61 -6.68 3.71
C ASP A 230 4.29 -5.33 3.49
N ILE A 231 3.74 -4.28 4.13
CA ILE A 231 4.30 -2.92 4.01
C ILE A 231 5.69 -2.84 4.63
N GLN A 232 5.85 -3.36 5.86
CA GLN A 232 7.11 -3.32 6.60
C GLN A 232 8.22 -4.12 5.93
N ASP A 233 7.88 -5.27 5.35
CA ASP A 233 8.84 -6.17 4.74
C ASP A 233 9.30 -5.69 3.36
N ILE A 234 8.43 -5.00 2.60
CA ILE A 234 8.65 -4.68 1.18
C ILE A 234 8.93 -3.19 0.97
N CYS A 235 8.20 -2.29 1.66
CA CYS A 235 8.18 -0.88 1.33
C CYS A 235 8.94 -0.03 2.34
N ARG A 236 9.63 1.01 1.86
CA ARG A 236 10.27 2.03 2.71
C ARG A 236 9.47 3.33 2.75
N ARG A 237 8.58 3.53 1.78
CA ARG A 237 7.72 4.71 1.66
C ARG A 237 6.26 4.29 1.66
N ILE A 238 5.45 5.12 2.29
CA ILE A 238 4.01 4.92 2.38
C ILE A 238 3.29 6.18 1.91
N VAL A 239 2.27 6.00 1.08
CA VAL A 239 1.31 7.02 0.69
C VAL A 239 -0.03 6.62 1.26
N ILE A 240 -0.59 7.47 2.12
CA ILE A 240 -1.89 7.23 2.76
C ILE A 240 -2.93 8.09 2.06
N ILE A 241 -4.01 7.47 1.61
CA ILE A 241 -5.13 8.16 0.97
C ILE A 241 -6.42 7.93 1.75
N ASP A 242 -7.25 8.96 1.78
CA ASP A 242 -8.64 8.88 2.25
C ASP A 242 -9.52 9.84 1.46
N GLY A 243 -10.80 9.45 1.23
CA GLY A 243 -11.76 10.27 0.49
C GLY A 243 -11.26 10.71 -0.90
N GLY A 244 -10.40 9.92 -1.54
CA GLY A 244 -9.80 10.24 -2.84
C GLY A 244 -8.61 11.20 -2.81
N ARG A 245 -8.12 11.63 -1.65
CA ARG A 245 -7.02 12.57 -1.48
C ARG A 245 -5.85 11.94 -0.78
N THR A 246 -4.63 12.44 -1.05
CA THR A 246 -3.44 12.05 -0.31
C THR A 246 -3.42 12.78 1.04
N ILE A 247 -3.35 12.00 2.14
CA ILE A 247 -3.22 12.53 3.50
C ILE A 247 -1.76 12.56 3.93
N TYR A 248 -0.99 11.57 3.50
CA TYR A 248 0.42 11.44 3.85
C TYR A 248 1.20 10.84 2.69
N ASP A 249 2.41 11.33 2.48
CA ASP A 249 3.39 10.77 1.56
C ASP A 249 4.78 10.94 2.16
N GLY A 250 5.43 9.84 2.52
CA GLY A 250 6.74 9.91 3.16
C GLY A 250 7.27 8.57 3.63
N SER A 251 8.36 8.60 4.38
CA SER A 251 9.04 7.43 4.92
C SER A 251 8.15 6.67 5.91
N LEU A 252 8.11 5.36 5.79
CA LEU A 252 7.45 4.47 6.75
C LEU A 252 8.03 4.62 8.17
N ALA A 253 9.35 4.75 8.27
CA ALA A 253 10.03 4.97 9.54
C ALA A 253 9.60 6.31 10.19
N ALA A 254 9.51 7.39 9.42
CA ALA A 254 9.11 8.70 9.93
C ALA A 254 7.67 8.68 10.50
N VAL A 255 6.73 7.97 9.85
CA VAL A 255 5.38 7.78 10.39
C VAL A 255 5.42 7.03 11.72
N THR A 256 6.16 5.93 11.76
CA THR A 256 6.28 5.11 12.98
C THR A 256 6.95 5.89 14.10
N ASP A 257 8.05 6.60 13.79
CA ASP A 257 8.78 7.37 14.81
C ASP A 257 7.98 8.56 15.36
N ARG A 258 7.19 9.22 14.52
CA ARG A 258 6.48 10.42 14.90
C ARG A 258 5.12 10.14 15.55
N TYR A 259 4.41 9.13 15.08
CA TYR A 259 3.01 8.90 15.43
C TYR A 259 2.72 7.60 16.18
N ALA A 260 3.62 6.62 16.14
CA ALA A 260 3.47 5.39 16.90
C ALA A 260 3.90 5.60 18.36
N ARG A 261 3.06 6.30 19.14
CA ARG A 261 3.36 6.75 20.51
C ARG A 261 3.13 5.67 21.56
N ASP A 262 2.10 4.87 21.39
CA ASP A 262 1.62 3.92 22.38
C ASP A 262 2.50 2.67 22.43
N ARG A 263 3.27 2.51 23.46
CA ARG A 263 4.07 1.31 23.74
C ARG A 263 3.38 0.48 24.80
N ALA A 264 3.42 -0.83 24.68
CA ALA A 264 2.92 -1.75 25.67
C ALA A 264 4.03 -2.66 26.21
N MET A 265 4.05 -2.87 27.51
CA MET A 265 4.87 -3.87 28.19
C MET A 265 3.95 -4.87 28.88
N THR A 266 4.11 -6.13 28.57
CA THR A 266 3.38 -7.23 29.23
C THR A 266 4.32 -7.89 30.23
N PHE A 267 3.92 -7.90 31.48
CA PHE A 267 4.67 -8.50 32.60
C PHE A 267 4.02 -9.79 33.03
N GLN A 268 4.80 -10.86 33.12
CA GLN A 268 4.43 -12.08 33.81
C GLN A 268 4.93 -11.98 35.26
N LEU A 269 4.03 -12.06 36.22
CA LEU A 269 4.33 -11.95 37.63
C LEU A 269 4.50 -13.34 38.25
N ARG A 270 5.36 -13.47 39.23
CA ARG A 270 5.52 -14.71 39.99
C ARG A 270 4.26 -15.06 40.78
N GLU A 271 3.62 -14.05 41.37
CA GLU A 271 2.38 -14.21 42.14
C GLU A 271 1.29 -13.31 41.56
N PRO A 272 0.02 -13.70 41.56
CA PRO A 272 -1.07 -12.86 41.10
C PRO A 272 -1.24 -11.61 42.00
N LEU A 273 -1.48 -10.48 41.39
CA LEU A 273 -1.81 -9.25 42.12
C LEU A 273 -3.30 -9.24 42.50
N ALA A 274 -3.60 -8.97 43.74
CA ALA A 274 -4.97 -8.76 44.21
C ALA A 274 -5.65 -7.54 43.53
N SER A 275 -4.85 -6.55 43.08
CA SER A 275 -5.31 -5.36 42.38
C SER A 275 -4.16 -4.71 41.61
N VAL A 276 -4.46 -4.12 40.47
CA VAL A 276 -3.50 -3.30 39.68
C VAL A 276 -3.33 -1.87 40.24
N ALA A 277 -4.11 -1.48 41.24
CA ALA A 277 -4.09 -0.13 41.81
C ALA A 277 -2.71 0.32 42.34
N PRO A 278 -1.89 -0.52 43.03
CA PRO A 278 -0.55 -0.14 43.47
C PRO A 278 0.39 0.18 42.28
N LEU A 279 0.28 -0.58 41.18
CA LEU A 279 1.05 -0.34 39.96
C LEU A 279 0.62 0.97 39.27
N ALA A 280 -0.70 1.22 39.19
CA ALA A 280 -1.22 2.45 38.63
C ALA A 280 -0.79 3.68 39.44
N ALA A 281 -0.68 3.55 40.77
CA ALA A 281 -0.17 4.59 41.64
C ALA A 281 1.34 4.83 41.44
N ALA A 282 2.12 3.76 41.17
CA ALA A 282 3.55 3.87 40.93
C ALA A 282 3.85 4.42 39.50
N LEU A 283 2.91 4.28 38.56
CA LEU A 283 3.06 4.67 37.16
C LEU A 283 1.91 5.59 36.68
N PRO A 284 1.78 6.80 37.25
CA PRO A 284 0.63 7.68 36.96
C PRO A 284 0.55 8.16 35.51
N ALA A 285 1.65 8.08 34.75
CA ALA A 285 1.71 8.43 33.33
C ALA A 285 1.46 7.23 32.39
N ALA A 286 1.07 6.07 32.95
CA ALA A 286 0.80 4.88 32.18
C ALA A 286 -0.60 4.32 32.51
N ALA A 287 -1.21 3.66 31.53
CA ALA A 287 -2.43 2.87 31.74
C ALA A 287 -2.05 1.44 32.12
N VAL A 288 -2.44 1.03 33.33
CA VAL A 288 -2.18 -0.32 33.84
C VAL A 288 -3.46 -1.13 33.80
N ALA A 289 -3.42 -2.30 33.20
CA ALA A 289 -4.55 -3.22 33.09
C ALA A 289 -4.12 -4.65 33.45
N ALA A 290 -5.04 -5.44 33.99
CA ALA A 290 -4.86 -6.89 34.11
C ALA A 290 -4.84 -7.49 32.70
N GLY A 291 -3.99 -8.50 32.49
CA GLY A 291 -3.89 -9.24 31.23
C GLY A 291 -4.89 -10.38 31.14
N SER A 292 -4.58 -11.36 30.30
CA SER A 292 -5.43 -12.53 30.01
C SER A 292 -5.46 -13.53 31.16
N HIS A 293 -4.45 -13.51 32.05
CA HIS A 293 -4.27 -14.42 33.18
C HIS A 293 -4.01 -13.64 34.47
N GLU A 294 -4.31 -14.26 35.60
CA GLU A 294 -4.19 -13.61 36.91
C GLU A 294 -2.79 -13.08 37.25
N ARG A 295 -1.74 -13.63 36.62
CA ARG A 295 -0.35 -13.18 36.78
C ARG A 295 0.12 -12.26 35.66
N GLU A 296 -0.75 -11.87 34.74
CA GLU A 296 -0.37 -11.03 33.62
C GLU A 296 -0.83 -9.60 33.88
N VAL A 297 0.10 -8.66 33.69
CA VAL A 297 -0.19 -7.22 33.76
C VAL A 297 0.32 -6.54 32.50
N ILE A 298 -0.52 -5.70 31.89
CA ILE A 298 -0.20 -4.92 30.72
C ILE A 298 -0.11 -3.44 31.09
N VAL A 299 1.05 -2.84 30.84
CA VAL A 299 1.30 -1.42 31.05
C VAL A 299 1.44 -0.75 29.68
N ARG A 300 0.52 0.18 29.38
CA ARG A 300 0.54 1.00 28.15
C ARG A 300 0.96 2.42 28.50
N PHE A 301 1.88 2.98 27.72
CA PHE A 301 2.41 4.32 27.96
C PHE A 301 2.87 4.99 26.66
N ASP A 302 2.86 6.32 26.66
CA ASP A 302 3.46 7.12 25.58
C ASP A 302 4.99 7.05 25.71
N ARG A 303 5.67 6.49 24.70
CA ARG A 303 7.12 6.30 24.66
C ARG A 303 7.92 7.61 24.70
N PHE A 304 7.27 8.73 24.37
CA PHE A 304 7.89 10.05 24.42
C PHE A 304 7.71 10.72 25.81
N ALA A 305 6.72 10.30 26.58
CA ALA A 305 6.47 10.80 27.92
C ALA A 305 7.12 9.95 29.00
N LEU A 306 7.25 8.63 28.78
CA LEU A 306 7.76 7.67 29.74
C LEU A 306 8.66 6.63 29.05
N ASP A 307 9.88 6.46 29.56
CA ASP A 307 10.79 5.44 29.04
C ASP A 307 10.52 4.03 29.64
N ALA A 308 10.85 3.01 28.88
CA ALA A 308 10.64 1.63 29.27
C ALA A 308 11.38 1.22 30.56
N GLY A 309 12.54 1.84 30.82
CA GLY A 309 13.31 1.58 32.04
C GLY A 309 12.58 2.06 33.28
N ARG A 310 11.92 3.22 33.24
CA ARG A 310 11.07 3.72 34.34
C ARG A 310 9.86 2.83 34.55
N VAL A 311 9.22 2.37 33.48
CA VAL A 311 8.10 1.43 33.60
C VAL A 311 8.55 0.13 34.25
N LEU A 312 9.66 -0.43 33.79
CA LEU A 312 10.23 -1.65 34.37
C LEU A 312 10.56 -1.47 35.86
N THR A 313 11.25 -0.40 36.22
CA THR A 313 11.59 -0.09 37.61
C THR A 313 10.34 0.09 38.48
N GLY A 314 9.32 0.77 37.96
CA GLY A 314 8.05 0.98 38.69
C GLY A 314 7.32 -0.34 38.96
N VAL A 315 7.31 -1.27 38.01
CA VAL A 315 6.68 -2.59 38.20
C VAL A 315 7.49 -3.46 39.15
N LEU A 316 8.83 -3.51 39.01
CA LEU A 316 9.72 -4.27 39.91
C LEU A 316 9.69 -3.75 41.36
N GLY A 317 9.36 -2.49 41.58
CA GLY A 317 9.20 -1.92 42.92
C GLY A 317 7.91 -2.37 43.64
N VAL A 318 6.95 -2.93 42.91
CA VAL A 318 5.62 -3.32 43.45
C VAL A 318 5.40 -4.85 43.41
N ALA A 319 5.96 -5.53 42.41
CA ALA A 319 5.72 -6.96 42.19
C ALA A 319 6.98 -7.70 41.73
N GLU A 320 7.08 -8.97 42.03
CA GLU A 320 8.12 -9.83 41.48
C GLU A 320 7.76 -10.26 40.06
N VAL A 321 8.63 -9.92 39.11
CA VAL A 321 8.46 -10.18 37.66
C VAL A 321 9.20 -11.46 37.32
N GLU A 322 8.55 -12.38 36.61
CA GLU A 322 9.12 -13.62 36.08
C GLU A 322 9.63 -13.37 34.64
N ASP A 323 8.85 -12.68 33.82
CA ASP A 323 9.20 -12.37 32.43
C ASP A 323 8.58 -11.03 32.00
N VAL A 324 9.17 -10.41 30.96
CA VAL A 324 8.67 -9.17 30.36
C VAL A 324 8.77 -9.23 28.86
N ALA A 325 7.65 -8.93 28.18
CA ALA A 325 7.58 -8.73 26.75
C ALA A 325 7.31 -7.27 26.44
N ILE A 326 8.14 -6.68 25.56
CA ILE A 326 7.96 -5.30 25.09
C ILE A 326 7.34 -5.37 23.70
N GLN A 327 6.17 -4.74 23.56
CA GLN A 327 5.51 -4.57 22.26
C GLN A 327 5.83 -3.18 21.74
N GLU A 328 6.59 -3.14 20.65
CA GLU A 328 6.83 -1.88 19.95
C GLU A 328 5.51 -1.34 19.35
N PRO A 329 5.37 0.00 19.28
CA PRO A 329 4.23 0.61 18.64
C PRO A 329 4.10 0.14 17.20
N ARG A 330 2.91 -0.24 16.81
CA ARG A 330 2.65 -0.75 15.46
C ARG A 330 2.15 0.37 14.56
N ILE A 331 2.58 0.36 13.31
CA ILE A 331 2.08 1.29 12.30
C ILE A 331 0.59 1.11 12.05
N GLU A 332 0.08 -0.11 12.32
CA GLU A 332 -1.35 -0.44 12.30
C GLU A 332 -2.17 0.52 13.14
N ASP A 333 -1.70 0.80 14.35
CA ASP A 333 -2.40 1.66 15.29
C ASP A 333 -2.41 3.10 14.81
N VAL A 334 -1.32 3.54 14.16
CA VAL A 334 -1.24 4.87 13.55
C VAL A 334 -2.23 4.97 12.39
N ILE A 335 -2.18 4.03 11.45
CA ILE A 335 -3.05 4.02 10.27
C ILE A 335 -4.52 3.93 10.69
N ARG A 336 -4.84 3.09 11.69
CA ARG A 336 -6.19 2.98 12.23
C ARG A 336 -6.67 4.30 12.84
N LYS A 337 -5.85 4.98 13.65
CA LYS A 337 -6.18 6.28 14.23
C LYS A 337 -6.41 7.35 13.16
N VAL A 338 -5.62 7.33 12.09
CA VAL A 338 -5.82 8.21 10.93
C VAL A 338 -7.17 7.92 10.26
N TYR A 339 -7.53 6.65 10.05
CA TYR A 339 -8.81 6.28 9.45
C TYR A 339 -10.03 6.59 10.31
N LEU A 340 -9.86 6.61 11.64
CA LEU A 340 -10.92 7.01 12.58
C LEU A 340 -11.02 8.53 12.74
N GLY A 341 -10.14 9.31 12.12
CA GLY A 341 -10.04 10.76 12.32
C GLY A 341 -9.53 11.17 13.70
N GLU A 342 -8.94 10.22 14.45
CA GLU A 342 -8.38 10.45 15.79
C GLU A 342 -6.95 11.02 15.73
N LEU A 343 -6.32 10.96 14.55
CA LEU A 343 -4.97 11.44 14.31
C LEU A 343 -4.89 12.17 12.98
N GLU A 344 -4.58 13.45 13.02
CA GLU A 344 -4.18 14.21 11.84
C GLU A 344 -2.67 14.09 11.65
N LEU A 345 -2.26 13.71 10.43
CA LEU A 345 -0.85 13.65 10.08
C LEU A 345 -0.41 15.01 9.56
N ASP A 346 0.42 15.71 10.35
CA ASP A 346 1.11 16.90 9.86
C ASP A 346 2.13 16.50 8.78
N VAL A 347 1.88 16.86 7.54
CA VAL A 347 2.87 16.73 6.47
C VAL A 347 3.83 17.90 6.61
N PRO A 348 5.12 17.69 6.97
CA PRO A 348 6.09 18.79 6.94
C PRO A 348 6.21 19.29 5.51
N ALA A 349 5.96 20.57 5.30
CA ALA A 349 6.21 21.22 4.04
C ALA A 349 7.72 21.15 3.73
N GLY A 350 8.17 20.14 2.98
CA GLY A 350 9.57 19.95 2.63
C GLY A 350 10.04 18.52 2.42
N GLU A 351 9.32 17.51 2.91
CA GLU A 351 9.70 16.10 2.72
C GLU A 351 8.98 15.42 1.56
N VAL A 352 8.09 16.10 0.85
CA VAL A 352 7.51 15.59 -0.39
C VAL A 352 8.51 15.85 -1.53
N PRO A 353 9.16 14.83 -2.08
CA PRO A 353 9.97 15.03 -3.28
C PRO A 353 9.02 15.38 -4.43
N GLY A 354 8.80 16.66 -4.70
CA GLY A 354 7.97 17.09 -5.81
C GLY A 354 6.97 18.23 -5.56
N ALA A 355 6.66 18.59 -4.32
CA ALA A 355 5.77 19.72 -4.05
C ALA A 355 6.46 21.05 -4.43
N ARG A 356 6.18 21.53 -5.63
CA ARG A 356 6.40 22.96 -5.96
C ARG A 356 5.37 23.74 -5.16
N ALA A 357 5.85 24.69 -4.34
CA ALA A 357 5.02 25.73 -3.75
C ALA A 357 4.13 26.34 -4.85
N ALA A 358 2.82 26.24 -4.68
CA ALA A 358 1.87 26.94 -5.50
C ALA A 358 2.16 28.45 -5.32
N SER A 359 2.63 29.09 -6.37
CA SER A 359 2.77 30.54 -6.43
C SER A 359 1.38 31.16 -6.25
N PRO A 360 1.19 32.15 -5.39
CA PRO A 360 -0.10 32.83 -5.25
C PRO A 360 -0.47 33.48 -6.56
N SER A 361 -1.69 33.21 -7.01
CA SER A 361 -2.29 33.86 -8.18
C SER A 361 -2.25 35.40 -8.00
N PRO A 362 -1.93 36.18 -9.06
CA PRO A 362 -1.98 37.61 -8.94
C PRO A 362 -3.44 38.08 -8.76
N THR A 363 -3.68 38.73 -7.65
CA THR A 363 -4.91 39.50 -7.39
C THR A 363 -5.08 40.54 -8.48
N THR A 364 -6.05 40.37 -9.34
CA THR A 364 -6.55 41.42 -10.21
C THR A 364 -7.34 42.42 -9.34
N SER A 365 -6.75 43.58 -9.12
CA SER A 365 -7.47 44.77 -8.64
C SER A 365 -8.45 45.25 -9.70
N PRO A 366 -9.67 45.62 -9.33
CA PRO A 366 -10.53 46.38 -10.26
C PRO A 366 -10.28 47.88 -10.05
N ASP A 367 -9.67 48.50 -10.97
CA ASP A 367 -9.69 49.97 -11.06
C ASP A 367 -10.62 50.41 -12.16
N ALA A 368 -11.62 51.18 -11.76
CA ALA A 368 -12.41 52.11 -12.53
C ALA A 368 -11.59 53.43 -12.74
N PRO A 369 -12.05 54.41 -13.53
CA PRO A 369 -13.41 54.67 -14.01
C PRO A 369 -13.65 54.49 -15.48
#